data_f08d13d35ee35f1885e41176797dece5
#
_entry.id   f08d13d35ee35f1885e41176797dece5
#
_cell.length_a   1.000
_cell.length_b   1.000
_cell.length_c   1.000
_cell.angle_alpha   90.00
_cell.angle_beta   90.00
_cell.angle_gamma   90.00
#
_symmetry.space_group_name_H-M   'P 1'
#
loop_
_entity.id
_entity.type
_entity.pdbx_description
1 polymer ?
#
loop_
_entity_poly.entity_id
_entity_poly.type
_entity_poly.pdbx_seq_one_letter_code
_entity_poly.pdbx_strand_id
1 'polypeptide(L)'
;MVNMELLQMSKELDIPLVTTNDVHYTYAEDAVPHDILLCLQTGKKLADEDRMRYEGGQYYVKSEEEMKGLFPYAWEAVENTQRIADRCNVEIEFGVTKLPKYDVPEGYDSWSYLNK
;
A
#
# COMPACT_ATOMS: atom_id res chain seq x y z
N MET A 1 -7.25 3.65 -21.85
CA MET A 1 -8.70 3.95 -21.92
C MET A 1 -9.18 4.52 -20.58
N VAL A 2 -9.16 3.79 -19.48
CA VAL A 2 -9.68 4.27 -18.18
C VAL A 2 -9.09 5.62 -17.74
N ASN A 3 -7.78 5.81 -17.81
CA ASN A 3 -7.15 7.06 -17.36
C ASN A 3 -7.63 8.32 -18.12
N MET A 4 -7.99 8.18 -19.39
CA MET A 4 -8.50 9.32 -20.17
C MET A 4 -9.91 9.71 -19.71
N GLU A 5 -10.74 8.73 -19.37
CA GLU A 5 -12.08 8.98 -18.78
C GLU A 5 -11.95 9.63 -17.42
N LEU A 6 -11.00 9.18 -16.57
CA LEU A 6 -10.75 9.79 -15.28
C LEU A 6 -10.30 11.25 -15.40
N LEU A 7 -9.47 11.59 -16.38
CA LEU A 7 -9.08 12.98 -16.68
C LEU A 7 -10.29 13.85 -17.08
N GLN A 8 -11.21 13.31 -17.85
CA GLN A 8 -12.41 14.02 -18.22
C GLN A 8 -13.33 14.21 -17.00
N MET A 9 -13.59 13.16 -16.24
CA MET A 9 -14.39 13.22 -15.02
C MET A 9 -13.81 14.20 -14.00
N SER A 10 -12.49 14.23 -13.85
CA SER A 10 -11.81 15.20 -12.97
C SER A 10 -12.14 16.64 -13.33
N LYS A 11 -12.12 16.96 -14.63
CA LYS A 11 -12.47 18.31 -15.13
C LYS A 11 -13.96 18.65 -14.97
N GLU A 12 -14.83 17.68 -15.23
CA GLU A 12 -16.28 17.87 -15.13
C GLU A 12 -16.76 18.04 -13.69
N LEU A 13 -16.12 17.36 -12.75
CA LEU A 13 -16.51 17.34 -11.34
C LEU A 13 -15.65 18.25 -10.46
N ASP A 14 -14.61 18.88 -11.02
CA ASP A 14 -13.62 19.69 -10.27
C ASP A 14 -12.96 18.90 -9.13
N ILE A 15 -12.62 17.62 -9.39
CA ILE A 15 -11.96 16.73 -8.42
C ILE A 15 -10.52 16.47 -8.89
N PRO A 16 -9.50 16.92 -8.14
CA PRO A 16 -8.10 16.66 -8.47
C PRO A 16 -7.78 15.16 -8.51
N LEU A 17 -6.93 14.76 -9.47
CA LEU A 17 -6.42 13.39 -9.57
C LEU A 17 -5.10 13.25 -8.82
N VAL A 18 -4.79 12.01 -8.46
CA VAL A 18 -3.49 11.59 -7.94
C VAL A 18 -3.04 10.34 -8.70
N THR A 19 -1.75 10.26 -9.03
CA THR A 19 -1.17 9.05 -9.65
C THR A 19 -0.77 8.04 -8.60
N THR A 20 -1.02 6.78 -8.88
CA THR A 20 -0.60 5.63 -8.07
C THR A 20 0.05 4.57 -8.94
N ASN A 21 0.88 3.71 -8.36
CA ASN A 21 1.63 2.69 -9.08
C ASN A 21 1.37 1.26 -8.60
N ASP A 22 0.36 1.05 -7.77
CA ASP A 22 0.04 -0.29 -7.22
C ASP A 22 1.29 -0.99 -6.65
N VAL A 23 2.07 -0.30 -5.82
CA VAL A 23 3.37 -0.74 -5.31
C VAL A 23 3.22 -1.98 -4.44
N HIS A 24 4.00 -3.02 -4.75
CA HIS A 24 4.03 -4.29 -4.00
C HIS A 24 5.42 -4.63 -3.44
N TYR A 25 6.48 -3.97 -3.91
CA TYR A 25 7.86 -4.15 -3.44
C TYR A 25 8.66 -2.86 -3.62
N THR A 26 9.82 -2.77 -2.95
CA THR A 26 10.58 -1.52 -2.85
C THR A 26 11.43 -1.25 -4.08
N TYR A 27 12.22 -2.21 -4.54
CA TYR A 27 13.16 -2.04 -5.64
C TYR A 27 12.74 -2.88 -6.85
N ALA A 28 13.15 -2.47 -8.05
CA ALA A 28 12.81 -3.18 -9.29
C ALA A 28 13.28 -4.65 -9.29
N GLU A 29 14.44 -4.92 -8.69
CA GLU A 29 15.01 -6.27 -8.52
C GLU A 29 14.21 -7.17 -7.56
N ASP A 30 13.35 -6.59 -6.72
CA ASP A 30 12.49 -7.35 -5.79
C ASP A 30 11.33 -8.07 -6.49
N ALA A 31 11.15 -7.89 -7.79
CA ALA A 31 10.13 -8.59 -8.56
C ALA A 31 10.23 -10.13 -8.44
N VAL A 32 11.45 -10.67 -8.43
CA VAL A 32 11.67 -12.12 -8.29
C VAL A 32 11.42 -12.61 -6.86
N PRO A 33 11.97 -12.01 -5.79
CA PRO A 33 11.59 -12.35 -4.43
C PRO A 33 10.08 -12.24 -4.17
N HIS A 34 9.42 -11.22 -4.72
CA HIS A 34 7.98 -11.06 -4.60
C HIS A 34 7.20 -12.23 -5.25
N ASP A 35 7.61 -12.69 -6.43
CA ASP A 35 7.01 -13.84 -7.10
C ASP A 35 7.12 -15.14 -6.26
N ILE A 36 8.25 -15.32 -5.54
CA ILE A 36 8.43 -16.40 -4.58
C ILE A 36 7.47 -16.28 -3.38
N LEU A 37 7.30 -15.06 -2.85
CA LEU A 37 6.35 -14.81 -1.75
C LEU A 37 4.91 -15.11 -2.15
N LEU A 38 4.52 -14.80 -3.40
CA LEU A 38 3.20 -15.18 -3.92
C LEU A 38 3.00 -16.70 -3.96
N CYS A 39 4.04 -17.46 -4.32
CA CYS A 39 3.98 -18.93 -4.27
C CYS A 39 3.77 -19.43 -2.83
N LEU A 40 4.48 -18.88 -1.84
CA LEU A 40 4.31 -19.22 -0.43
C LEU A 40 2.88 -18.91 0.05
N GLN A 41 2.37 -17.72 -0.27
CA GLN A 41 1.05 -17.27 0.14
C GLN A 41 -0.08 -18.14 -0.46
N THR A 42 0.08 -18.59 -1.70
CA THR A 42 -0.94 -19.33 -2.44
C THR A 42 -0.76 -20.85 -2.39
N GLY A 43 0.29 -21.36 -1.74
CA GLY A 43 0.61 -22.80 -1.68
C GLY A 43 1.02 -23.38 -3.03
N LYS A 44 1.57 -22.56 -3.92
CA LYS A 44 2.01 -22.92 -5.27
C LYS A 44 3.53 -23.02 -5.37
N LYS A 45 4.01 -23.60 -6.46
CA LYS A 45 5.45 -23.67 -6.81
C LYS A 45 5.75 -22.76 -7.98
N LEU A 46 7.00 -22.32 -8.11
CA LEU A 46 7.45 -21.52 -9.25
C LEU A 46 7.22 -22.18 -10.60
N ALA A 47 7.25 -23.51 -10.64
CA ALA A 47 7.04 -24.30 -11.86
C ALA A 47 5.56 -24.44 -12.25
N ASP A 48 4.63 -24.07 -11.37
CA ASP A 48 3.20 -24.20 -11.67
C ASP A 48 2.81 -23.12 -12.70
N GLU A 49 2.12 -23.53 -13.76
CA GLU A 49 1.64 -22.61 -14.80
C GLU A 49 0.42 -21.82 -14.33
N ASP A 50 -0.50 -22.46 -13.62
CA ASP A 50 -1.71 -21.86 -13.05
C ASP A 50 -1.43 -21.32 -11.65
N ARG A 51 -0.84 -20.12 -11.57
CA ARG A 51 -0.59 -19.40 -10.31
C ARG A 51 -0.69 -17.90 -10.48
N MET A 52 -0.93 -17.20 -9.39
CA MET A 52 -0.89 -15.74 -9.36
C MET A 52 0.53 -15.23 -9.67
N ARG A 53 0.61 -14.24 -10.57
CA ARG A 53 1.84 -13.55 -10.94
C ARG A 53 1.57 -12.06 -11.13
N TYR A 54 2.57 -11.25 -10.81
CA TYR A 54 2.61 -9.84 -11.18
C TYR A 54 3.60 -9.67 -12.33
N GLU A 55 3.06 -9.60 -13.54
CA GLU A 55 3.88 -9.54 -14.75
C GLU A 55 4.47 -8.14 -14.96
N GLY A 56 5.63 -8.07 -15.67
CA GLY A 56 6.25 -6.82 -16.12
C GLY A 56 7.17 -6.14 -15.11
N GLY A 57 7.24 -6.58 -13.85
CA GLY A 57 8.22 -6.09 -12.88
C GLY A 57 8.12 -4.59 -12.55
N GLN A 58 6.92 -3.98 -12.71
CA GLN A 58 6.75 -2.54 -12.60
C GLN A 58 6.12 -2.06 -11.29
N TYR A 59 5.93 -2.96 -10.31
CA TYR A 59 5.20 -2.68 -9.06
C TYR A 59 6.13 -2.21 -7.91
N TYR A 60 7.25 -1.57 -8.26
CA TYR A 60 8.21 -1.01 -7.30
C TYR A 60 7.96 0.47 -7.02
N VAL A 61 8.59 1.00 -5.97
CA VAL A 61 8.53 2.43 -5.62
C VAL A 61 9.30 3.23 -6.66
N LYS A 62 8.59 4.00 -7.46
CA LYS A 62 9.15 4.84 -8.52
C LYS A 62 9.46 6.25 -8.05
N SER A 63 10.49 6.85 -8.64
CA SER A 63 10.78 8.27 -8.47
C SER A 63 9.70 9.15 -9.11
N GLU A 64 9.73 10.44 -8.78
CA GLU A 64 8.84 11.44 -9.40
C GLU A 64 9.06 11.51 -10.92
N GLU A 65 10.34 11.46 -11.36
CA GLU A 65 10.70 11.49 -12.77
C GLU A 65 10.16 10.27 -13.53
N GLU A 66 10.28 9.09 -12.95
CA GLU A 66 9.72 7.86 -13.51
C GLU A 66 8.20 7.95 -13.62
N MET A 67 7.52 8.44 -12.57
CA MET A 67 6.06 8.62 -12.58
C MET A 67 5.63 9.67 -13.60
N LYS A 68 6.33 10.80 -13.72
CA LYS A 68 6.08 11.81 -14.78
C LYS A 68 6.28 11.24 -16.18
N GLY A 69 7.25 10.34 -16.36
CA GLY A 69 7.47 9.61 -17.60
C GLY A 69 6.31 8.68 -17.98
N LEU A 70 5.71 8.01 -17.00
CA LEU A 70 4.55 7.14 -17.18
C LEU A 70 3.25 7.91 -17.43
N PHE A 71 3.09 9.10 -16.82
CA PHE A 71 1.91 9.95 -16.91
C PHE A 71 2.21 11.33 -17.52
N PRO A 72 2.79 11.41 -18.73
CA PRO A 72 3.18 12.70 -19.33
C PRO A 72 1.99 13.63 -19.60
N TYR A 73 0.79 13.09 -19.60
CA TYR A 73 -0.47 13.80 -19.82
C TYR A 73 -1.14 14.26 -18.51
N ALA A 74 -0.57 13.94 -17.35
CA ALA A 74 -1.18 14.19 -16.03
C ALA A 74 -0.13 14.56 -14.96
N TRP A 75 0.79 15.47 -15.26
CA TRP A 75 1.84 15.88 -14.32
C TRP A 75 1.30 16.48 -13.04
N GLU A 76 0.20 17.23 -13.10
CA GLU A 76 -0.46 17.76 -11.93
C GLU A 76 -0.89 16.65 -10.96
N ALA A 77 -1.34 15.51 -11.48
CA ALA A 77 -1.72 14.36 -10.67
C ALA A 77 -0.50 13.71 -9.95
N VAL A 78 0.71 13.83 -10.52
CA VAL A 78 1.96 13.45 -9.83
C VAL A 78 2.26 14.45 -8.70
N GLU A 79 2.18 15.74 -8.96
CA GLU A 79 2.43 16.79 -7.97
C GLU A 79 1.41 16.78 -6.82
N ASN A 80 0.19 16.35 -7.07
CA ASN A 80 -0.85 16.23 -6.06
C ASN A 80 -0.52 15.21 -4.97
N THR A 81 0.41 14.27 -5.20
CA THR A 81 0.91 13.36 -4.15
C THR A 81 1.58 14.15 -3.04
N GLN A 82 2.42 15.14 -3.37
CA GLN A 82 3.05 16.02 -2.40
C GLN A 82 2.01 16.91 -1.70
N ARG A 83 1.06 17.47 -2.44
CA ARG A 83 -0.01 18.30 -1.86
C ARG A 83 -0.85 17.52 -0.83
N ILE A 84 -1.06 16.20 -1.06
CA ILE A 84 -1.74 15.33 -0.09
C ILE A 84 -0.84 15.11 1.12
N ALA A 85 0.44 14.81 0.93
CA ALA A 85 1.39 14.61 2.02
C ALA A 85 1.49 15.85 2.94
N ASP A 86 1.52 17.06 2.36
CA ASP A 86 1.58 18.33 3.09
C ASP A 86 0.34 18.59 3.96
N ARG A 87 -0.79 17.96 3.65
CA ARG A 87 -2.03 18.03 4.44
C ARG A 87 -2.08 17.00 5.55
N CYS A 88 -1.22 15.98 5.50
CA CYS A 88 -1.16 14.95 6.53
C CYS A 88 -0.34 15.44 7.73
N ASN A 89 -0.93 15.34 8.91
CA ASN A 89 -0.28 15.68 10.17
C ASN A 89 -0.53 14.57 11.18
N VAL A 90 0.43 13.66 11.31
CA VAL A 90 0.30 12.45 12.12
C VAL A 90 1.47 12.35 13.09
N GLU A 91 1.16 12.25 14.38
CA GLU A 91 2.13 11.94 15.43
C GLU A 91 1.97 10.49 15.88
N ILE A 92 3.07 9.75 15.88
CA ILE A 92 3.11 8.37 16.38
C ILE A 92 3.77 8.36 17.75
N GLU A 93 3.02 8.03 18.80
CA GLU A 93 3.56 7.87 20.14
C GLU A 93 4.35 6.56 20.25
N PHE A 94 5.68 6.67 20.35
CA PHE A 94 6.55 5.53 20.59
C PHE A 94 6.68 5.25 22.09
N GLY A 95 6.84 3.96 22.46
CA GLY A 95 7.07 3.53 23.83
C GLY A 95 5.82 3.53 24.72
N VAL A 96 4.66 3.85 24.20
CA VAL A 96 3.37 3.78 24.90
C VAL A 96 2.62 2.53 24.48
N THR A 97 2.44 1.60 25.42
CA THR A 97 1.67 0.37 25.19
C THR A 97 0.18 0.69 25.18
N LYS A 98 -0.47 0.54 24.00
CA LYS A 98 -1.92 0.78 23.81
C LYS A 98 -2.70 -0.54 23.74
N LEU A 99 -2.44 -1.47 24.65
CA LEU A 99 -3.21 -2.70 24.76
C LEU A 99 -4.56 -2.42 25.44
N PRO A 100 -5.66 -3.05 24.97
CA PRO A 100 -6.94 -2.98 25.66
C PRO A 100 -6.80 -3.49 27.12
N LYS A 101 -7.33 -2.73 28.07
CA LYS A 101 -7.41 -3.20 29.43
C LYS A 101 -8.61 -4.15 29.55
N TYR A 102 -8.37 -5.35 30.05
CA TYR A 102 -9.42 -6.27 30.44
C TYR A 102 -9.76 -6.07 31.91
N ASP A 103 -11.02 -5.81 32.22
CA ASP A 103 -11.49 -5.69 33.60
C ASP A 103 -11.71 -7.08 34.19
N VAL A 104 -10.79 -7.48 35.07
CA VAL A 104 -10.82 -8.78 35.71
C VAL A 104 -11.94 -8.80 36.77
N PRO A 105 -12.74 -9.88 36.86
CA PRO A 105 -13.78 -10.00 37.88
C PRO A 105 -13.24 -9.88 39.30
N GLU A 106 -14.08 -9.41 40.22
CA GLU A 106 -13.74 -9.25 41.61
C GLU A 106 -13.25 -10.59 42.24
N GLY A 107 -12.18 -10.52 43.00
CA GLY A 107 -11.53 -11.69 43.63
C GLY A 107 -10.44 -12.34 42.77
N TYR A 108 -10.17 -11.83 41.57
CA TYR A 108 -9.07 -12.28 40.70
C TYR A 108 -8.12 -11.15 40.38
N ASP A 109 -6.85 -11.47 40.14
CA ASP A 109 -5.93 -10.66 39.39
C ASP A 109 -5.81 -11.20 37.92
N SER A 110 -5.12 -10.45 37.05
CA SER A 110 -4.99 -10.83 35.62
C SER A 110 -4.35 -12.21 35.45
N TRP A 111 -3.41 -12.58 36.30
CA TRP A 111 -2.72 -13.86 36.23
C TRP A 111 -3.60 -15.02 36.71
N SER A 112 -4.23 -14.89 37.86
CA SER A 112 -5.11 -15.94 38.41
C SER A 112 -6.36 -16.16 37.56
N TYR A 113 -6.87 -15.10 36.91
CA TYR A 113 -7.99 -15.23 35.98
C TYR A 113 -7.61 -15.88 34.66
N LEU A 114 -6.42 -15.56 34.13
CA LEU A 114 -5.91 -16.19 32.91
C LEU A 114 -5.70 -17.70 33.09
N ASN A 115 -5.34 -18.15 34.30
CA ASN A 115 -5.05 -19.56 34.59
C ASN A 115 -6.29 -20.36 35.09
N LYS A 116 -7.47 -19.78 35.08
CA LYS A 116 -8.72 -20.45 35.43
C LYS A 116 -9.31 -21.24 34.26
#